data_74909fd9b1c93b19d77e53eaa6be06c4
#
_entry.id   74909fd9b1c93b19d77e53eaa6be06c4
#
_cell.length_a   1.000
_cell.length_b   1.000
_cell.length_c   1.000
_cell.angle_alpha   90.00
_cell.angle_beta   90.00
_cell.angle_gamma   90.00
#
_symmetry.space_group_name_H-M   'P 1'
#
loop_
_entity.id
_entity.type
_entity.pdbx_description
1 polymer ?
#
loop_
_entity_poly.entity_id
_entity_poly.type
_entity_poly.pdbx_seq_one_letter_code
_entity_poly.pdbx_strand_id
1 'polypeptide(L)'
;MMYNAPLDDMRFALNHVVDLPGVTSAIGKEDSISPDLVDAILEEAGKLATGVIATTNRDGDVSGARRNDDGTVTTPPGFADAYKAMAEGGWTAMDAEEEFGGQAMPMVVSSMVNEIWQSSNMAFALCHLLTQGQIYALQKAASPEQQAVFIPPMVEGRWTGTMNLTEPQAGTDLAAIRTKAVREDDHYRITGQKIYITYGEHDMAENIVHLVLARTPDAPAGVKGISVFIVPKFLVNEDGSLGERNDVHCVSLEKKLGIKGSPTAVLAYGESGGAIGYLVGEENKGLEIMFGMMNHARFAVGLQGLAVSERAYQQALYYAHDRKQGTPLGREDGDTIIHHPDVLRLLATMKSEITAMRALAALGGGALDLAHADPDQEDRAALLIPIIKGWLTERSLGLTSQAVQVHGGMGFIEDTGIAQHYRDARILPIYEGTTAIQANDLVFRKTIRDKGASMTALLDEIAGEASALTGHDDAVVARAAAAMTDAVG
;
A
#
# COMPACT_ATOMS: atom_id res chain seq x y z
N MET A 1 -12.06 16.82 12.50
CA MET A 1 -10.66 16.85 12.96
C MET A 1 -9.75 16.75 11.76
N MET A 2 -8.78 17.66 11.61
CA MET A 2 -7.80 17.61 10.52
C MET A 2 -6.72 16.55 10.80
N TYR A 3 -6.28 15.84 9.77
CA TYR A 3 -5.10 15.00 9.79
C TYR A 3 -3.84 15.89 9.78
N ASN A 4 -2.81 15.49 10.51
CA ASN A 4 -1.49 16.10 10.44
C ASN A 4 -0.45 15.00 10.22
N ALA A 5 0.41 15.18 9.22
CA ALA A 5 1.51 14.25 9.00
C ALA A 5 2.45 14.21 10.23
N PRO A 6 2.83 13.03 10.74
CA PRO A 6 3.68 12.89 11.92
C PRO A 6 5.17 13.08 11.58
N LEU A 7 5.52 14.29 11.09
CA LEU A 7 6.83 14.58 10.49
C LEU A 7 8.00 14.31 11.42
N ASP A 8 7.88 14.62 12.72
CA ASP A 8 8.97 14.39 13.68
C ASP A 8 9.24 12.89 13.88
N ASP A 9 8.19 12.07 13.92
CA ASP A 9 8.34 10.61 14.00
C ASP A 9 8.95 10.04 12.72
N MET A 10 8.61 10.60 11.55
CA MET A 10 9.16 10.19 10.25
C MET A 10 10.63 10.57 10.14
N ARG A 11 11.00 11.78 10.54
CA ARG A 11 12.40 12.23 10.64
C ARG A 11 13.22 11.33 11.57
N PHE A 12 12.64 10.99 12.71
CA PHE A 12 13.29 10.06 13.65
C PHE A 12 13.55 8.69 12.99
N ALA A 13 12.55 8.12 12.31
CA ALA A 13 12.69 6.83 11.63
C ALA A 13 13.76 6.88 10.52
N LEU A 14 13.79 7.93 9.72
CA LEU A 14 14.73 8.09 8.62
C LEU A 14 16.17 8.30 9.11
N ASN A 15 16.36 9.14 10.13
CA ASN A 15 17.71 9.53 10.55
C ASN A 15 18.33 8.60 11.60
N HIS A 16 17.51 7.95 12.43
CA HIS A 16 18.00 7.18 13.60
C HIS A 16 17.69 5.68 13.54
N VAL A 17 16.78 5.25 12.66
CA VAL A 17 16.47 3.82 12.49
C VAL A 17 17.09 3.27 11.21
N VAL A 18 16.98 4.02 10.10
CA VAL A 18 17.41 3.55 8.77
C VAL A 18 18.80 4.06 8.41
N ASP A 19 19.28 5.16 9.00
CA ASP A 19 20.47 5.88 8.54
C ASP A 19 20.33 6.29 7.07
N LEU A 20 19.37 7.17 6.78
CA LEU A 20 19.09 7.64 5.42
C LEU A 20 20.35 8.08 4.65
N PRO A 21 21.32 8.83 5.25
CA PRO A 21 22.56 9.15 4.57
C PRO A 21 23.37 7.93 4.14
N GLY A 22 23.42 6.88 4.98
CA GLY A 22 24.10 5.62 4.66
C GLY A 22 23.39 4.90 3.51
N VAL A 23 22.05 4.84 3.51
CA VAL A 23 21.26 4.25 2.41
C VAL A 23 21.48 5.02 1.12
N THR A 24 21.36 6.35 1.11
CA THR A 24 21.51 7.17 -0.11
C THR A 24 22.94 7.06 -0.68
N SER A 25 23.95 6.97 0.16
CA SER A 25 25.33 6.74 -0.27
C SER A 25 25.52 5.34 -0.90
N ALA A 26 24.93 4.30 -0.26
CA ALA A 26 25.03 2.93 -0.77
C ALA A 26 24.39 2.76 -2.16
N ILE A 27 23.32 3.53 -2.45
CA ILE A 27 22.64 3.50 -3.76
C ILE A 27 23.16 4.57 -4.76
N GLY A 28 24.23 5.31 -4.39
CA GLY A 28 24.85 6.33 -5.24
C GLY A 28 24.00 7.59 -5.47
N LYS A 29 23.18 7.97 -4.51
CA LYS A 29 22.27 9.13 -4.57
C LYS A 29 22.55 10.20 -3.50
N GLU A 30 23.68 10.15 -2.83
CA GLU A 30 24.06 11.08 -1.75
C GLU A 30 24.10 12.55 -2.18
N ASP A 31 24.45 12.82 -3.43
CA ASP A 31 24.51 14.19 -3.98
C ASP A 31 23.14 14.72 -4.39
N SER A 32 22.17 13.86 -4.68
CA SER A 32 20.84 14.23 -5.17
C SER A 32 19.76 14.18 -4.09
N ILE A 33 19.91 13.34 -3.08
CA ILE A 33 18.93 13.13 -2.00
C ILE A 33 19.54 13.58 -0.66
N SER A 34 19.41 14.87 -0.38
CA SER A 34 19.85 15.43 0.92
C SER A 34 18.76 15.30 1.97
N PRO A 35 19.11 15.27 3.28
CA PRO A 35 18.12 15.33 4.37
C PRO A 35 17.18 16.53 4.27
N ASP A 36 17.69 17.72 3.91
CA ASP A 36 16.88 18.93 3.74
C ASP A 36 15.85 18.79 2.59
N LEU A 37 16.22 18.13 1.49
CA LEU A 37 15.29 17.84 0.40
C LEU A 37 14.19 16.88 0.88
N VAL A 38 14.54 15.82 1.59
CA VAL A 38 13.58 14.86 2.12
C VAL A 38 12.62 15.54 3.12
N ASP A 39 13.13 16.41 3.99
CA ASP A 39 12.31 17.21 4.90
C ASP A 39 11.30 18.08 4.14
N ALA A 40 11.75 18.77 3.10
CA ALA A 40 10.87 19.59 2.25
C ALA A 40 9.80 18.75 1.55
N ILE A 41 10.14 17.57 1.03
CA ILE A 41 9.21 16.62 0.41
C ILE A 41 8.13 16.20 1.42
N LEU A 42 8.53 15.81 2.64
CA LEU A 42 7.59 15.38 3.69
C LEU A 42 6.65 16.53 4.11
N GLU A 43 7.18 17.75 4.23
CA GLU A 43 6.37 18.93 4.58
C GLU A 43 5.33 19.27 3.50
N GLU A 44 5.73 19.28 2.23
CA GLU A 44 4.79 19.55 1.11
C GLU A 44 3.76 18.44 0.95
N ALA A 45 4.17 17.17 1.09
CA ALA A 45 3.25 16.04 1.15
C ALA A 45 2.24 16.21 2.29
N GLY A 46 2.72 16.57 3.50
CA GLY A 46 1.86 16.83 4.65
C GLY A 46 0.85 17.95 4.41
N LYS A 47 1.23 19.02 3.71
CA LYS A 47 0.33 20.13 3.36
C LYS A 47 -0.77 19.68 2.40
N LEU A 48 -0.41 18.96 1.33
CA LEU A 48 -1.38 18.42 0.37
C LEU A 48 -2.33 17.41 1.05
N ALA A 49 -1.77 16.53 1.88
CA ALA A 49 -2.57 15.56 2.63
C ALA A 49 -3.59 16.22 3.55
N THR A 50 -3.16 17.20 4.35
CA THR A 50 -4.03 17.88 5.31
C THR A 50 -5.06 18.78 4.60
N GLY A 51 -4.61 19.55 3.60
CA GLY A 51 -5.45 20.58 2.95
C GLY A 51 -6.41 20.04 1.90
N VAL A 52 -6.08 18.90 1.26
CA VAL A 52 -6.85 18.37 0.13
C VAL A 52 -7.33 16.94 0.41
N ILE A 53 -6.41 15.97 0.56
CA ILE A 53 -6.78 14.56 0.55
C ILE A 53 -7.62 14.18 1.79
N ALA A 54 -7.20 14.58 2.98
CA ALA A 54 -7.90 14.24 4.22
C ALA A 54 -9.32 14.82 4.31
N THR A 55 -9.59 15.92 3.59
CA THR A 55 -10.93 16.52 3.55
C THR A 55 -11.96 15.62 2.88
N THR A 56 -11.52 14.73 1.99
CA THR A 56 -12.38 13.80 1.23
C THR A 56 -12.66 12.48 1.97
N ASN A 57 -11.94 12.18 3.06
CA ASN A 57 -11.99 10.87 3.71
C ASN A 57 -13.36 10.51 4.26
N ARG A 58 -14.01 11.44 4.97
CA ARG A 58 -15.33 11.18 5.57
C ARG A 58 -16.41 11.08 4.50
N ASP A 59 -16.41 11.95 3.52
CA ASP A 59 -17.36 11.93 2.41
C ASP A 59 -17.21 10.65 1.60
N GLY A 60 -15.99 10.15 1.43
CA GLY A 60 -15.70 8.87 0.81
C GLY A 60 -16.34 7.67 1.53
N ASP A 61 -16.34 7.65 2.87
CA ASP A 61 -16.98 6.59 3.64
C ASP A 61 -18.52 6.69 3.63
N VAL A 62 -19.06 7.90 3.66
CA VAL A 62 -20.51 8.13 3.72
C VAL A 62 -21.18 7.89 2.36
N SER A 63 -20.65 8.48 1.28
CA SER A 63 -21.25 8.38 -0.05
C SER A 63 -20.84 7.10 -0.78
N GLY A 64 -19.59 6.67 -0.61
CA GLY A 64 -19.00 5.58 -1.39
C GLY A 64 -18.88 5.90 -2.88
N ALA A 65 -18.23 5.00 -3.61
CA ALA A 65 -18.23 5.03 -5.08
C ALA A 65 -19.53 4.44 -5.63
N ARG A 66 -19.99 4.94 -6.77
CA ARG A 66 -21.28 4.54 -7.37
C ARG A 66 -21.09 4.15 -8.84
N ARG A 67 -21.59 2.96 -9.20
CA ARG A 67 -21.74 2.55 -10.61
C ARG A 67 -23.00 3.19 -11.19
N ASN A 68 -22.86 3.77 -12.38
CA ASN A 68 -23.94 4.34 -13.18
C ASN A 68 -24.58 3.28 -14.10
N ASP A 69 -25.75 3.59 -14.67
CA ASP A 69 -26.49 2.67 -15.53
C ASP A 69 -25.75 2.33 -16.83
N ASP A 70 -24.91 3.24 -17.30
CA ASP A 70 -24.05 3.05 -18.49
C ASP A 70 -22.76 2.25 -18.21
N GLY A 71 -22.57 1.78 -16.99
CA GLY A 71 -21.39 1.01 -16.57
C GLY A 71 -20.19 1.84 -16.12
N THR A 72 -20.24 3.16 -16.24
CA THR A 72 -19.22 4.04 -15.66
C THR A 72 -19.31 4.09 -14.14
N VAL A 73 -18.26 4.56 -13.48
CA VAL A 73 -18.24 4.71 -12.03
C VAL A 73 -17.91 6.14 -11.67
N THR A 74 -18.72 6.72 -10.81
CA THR A 74 -18.49 8.02 -10.20
C THR A 74 -17.84 7.79 -8.83
N THR A 75 -16.67 8.38 -8.63
CA THR A 75 -15.97 8.40 -7.33
C THR A 75 -16.62 9.38 -6.35
N PRO A 76 -16.34 9.27 -5.04
CA PRO A 76 -16.88 10.21 -4.06
C PRO A 76 -16.50 11.66 -4.34
N PRO A 77 -17.29 12.62 -3.82
CA PRO A 77 -16.98 14.06 -3.98
C PRO A 77 -15.54 14.40 -3.56
N GLY A 78 -14.86 15.18 -4.38
CA GLY A 78 -13.50 15.66 -4.15
C GLY A 78 -12.38 14.68 -4.51
N PHE A 79 -12.67 13.40 -4.82
CA PHE A 79 -11.63 12.43 -5.19
C PHE A 79 -10.93 12.80 -6.50
N ALA A 80 -11.70 13.18 -7.54
CA ALA A 80 -11.12 13.59 -8.81
C ALA A 80 -10.26 14.85 -8.68
N ASP A 81 -10.70 15.84 -7.91
CA ASP A 81 -9.93 17.06 -7.64
C ASP A 81 -8.66 16.77 -6.84
N ALA A 82 -8.74 15.88 -5.83
CA ALA A 82 -7.58 15.46 -5.05
C ALA A 82 -6.56 14.70 -5.90
N TYR A 83 -7.03 13.83 -6.80
CA TYR A 83 -6.17 13.10 -7.72
C TYR A 83 -5.48 14.03 -8.72
N LYS A 84 -6.22 15.00 -9.27
CA LYS A 84 -5.66 16.04 -10.13
C LYS A 84 -4.57 16.84 -9.41
N ALA A 85 -4.81 17.25 -8.15
CA ALA A 85 -3.81 17.97 -7.36
C ALA A 85 -2.55 17.13 -7.09
N MET A 86 -2.68 15.80 -6.89
CA MET A 86 -1.54 14.90 -6.79
C MET A 86 -0.76 14.81 -8.10
N ALA A 87 -1.45 14.66 -9.24
CA ALA A 87 -0.83 14.57 -10.55
C ALA A 87 -0.09 15.88 -10.92
N GLU A 88 -0.75 17.03 -10.76
CA GLU A 88 -0.15 18.35 -11.02
C GLU A 88 1.06 18.65 -10.12
N GLY A 89 1.08 18.09 -8.91
CA GLY A 89 2.21 18.18 -7.98
C GLY A 89 3.34 17.17 -8.25
N GLY A 90 3.22 16.29 -9.24
CA GLY A 90 4.22 15.26 -9.55
C GLY A 90 4.31 14.12 -8.52
N TRP A 91 3.27 13.92 -7.70
CA TRP A 91 3.28 12.92 -6.61
C TRP A 91 2.92 11.49 -7.06
N THR A 92 2.49 11.32 -8.30
CA THR A 92 1.93 10.06 -8.80
C THR A 92 2.97 8.97 -9.03
N ALA A 93 4.23 9.32 -9.26
CA ALA A 93 5.28 8.35 -9.48
C ALA A 93 6.66 8.85 -9.01
N MET A 94 6.77 9.10 -7.70
CA MET A 94 8.02 9.58 -7.09
C MET A 94 9.18 8.59 -7.25
N ASP A 95 8.91 7.30 -7.20
CA ASP A 95 9.84 6.18 -7.26
C ASP A 95 10.05 5.61 -8.67
N ALA A 96 9.31 6.12 -9.69
CA ALA A 96 9.53 5.72 -11.07
C ALA A 96 10.83 6.33 -11.63
N GLU A 97 11.45 5.61 -12.58
CA GLU A 97 12.72 6.02 -13.19
C GLU A 97 12.59 7.36 -13.94
N GLU A 98 13.67 8.14 -13.95
CA GLU A 98 13.74 9.47 -14.60
C GLU A 98 13.48 9.40 -16.11
N GLU A 99 13.88 8.31 -16.76
CA GLU A 99 13.66 8.12 -18.21
C GLU A 99 12.19 8.11 -18.61
N PHE A 100 11.29 7.78 -17.67
CA PHE A 100 9.82 7.82 -17.85
C PHE A 100 9.17 9.08 -17.27
N GLY A 101 9.96 10.05 -16.79
CA GLY A 101 9.49 11.27 -16.16
C GLY A 101 9.22 11.16 -14.66
N GLY A 102 9.65 10.07 -14.03
CA GLY A 102 9.63 9.89 -12.57
C GLY A 102 10.73 10.67 -11.87
N GLN A 103 10.77 10.61 -10.54
CA GLN A 103 11.75 11.31 -9.71
C GLN A 103 12.84 10.37 -9.16
N ALA A 104 12.71 9.07 -9.42
CA ALA A 104 13.60 8.00 -8.93
C ALA A 104 13.92 8.12 -7.42
N MET A 105 12.94 8.53 -6.62
CA MET A 105 13.11 8.67 -5.17
C MET A 105 13.33 7.30 -4.53
N PRO A 106 14.21 7.22 -3.53
CA PRO A 106 14.39 5.97 -2.77
C PRO A 106 13.08 5.46 -2.18
N MET A 107 12.91 4.15 -2.13
CA MET A 107 11.72 3.49 -1.58
C MET A 107 11.47 3.88 -0.12
N VAL A 108 12.54 4.08 0.67
CA VAL A 108 12.41 4.54 2.06
C VAL A 108 11.76 5.92 2.14
N VAL A 109 12.04 6.83 1.23
CA VAL A 109 11.44 8.17 1.17
C VAL A 109 10.00 8.09 0.66
N SER A 110 9.78 7.42 -0.48
CA SER A 110 8.44 7.27 -1.06
C SER A 110 7.50 6.50 -0.13
N SER A 111 8.00 5.58 0.70
CA SER A 111 7.19 4.88 1.70
C SER A 111 6.66 5.81 2.80
N MET A 112 7.45 6.80 3.26
CA MET A 112 6.98 7.81 4.23
C MET A 112 5.89 8.69 3.62
N VAL A 113 6.06 9.11 2.38
CA VAL A 113 5.03 9.86 1.65
C VAL A 113 3.78 9.03 1.44
N ASN A 114 3.92 7.75 1.10
CA ASN A 114 2.78 6.82 0.99
C ASN A 114 2.07 6.61 2.34
N GLU A 115 2.77 6.58 3.49
CA GLU A 115 2.14 6.60 4.81
C GLU A 115 1.27 7.86 4.96
N ILE A 116 1.74 9.03 4.55
CA ILE A 116 0.99 10.29 4.61
C ILE A 116 -0.31 10.20 3.79
N TRP A 117 -0.23 9.69 2.54
CA TRP A 117 -1.41 9.53 1.68
C TRP A 117 -2.42 8.55 2.27
N GLN A 118 -1.96 7.38 2.69
CA GLN A 118 -2.79 6.33 3.26
C GLN A 118 -3.44 6.77 4.58
N SER A 119 -2.73 7.51 5.43
CA SER A 119 -3.28 8.05 6.68
C SER A 119 -4.32 9.13 6.44
N SER A 120 -4.15 9.93 5.39
CA SER A 120 -5.09 11.01 5.07
C SER A 120 -6.41 10.48 4.51
N ASN A 121 -6.37 9.57 3.53
CA ASN A 121 -7.54 8.85 2.98
C ASN A 121 -7.11 7.54 2.32
N MET A 122 -7.18 6.43 3.05
CA MET A 122 -6.77 5.12 2.56
C MET A 122 -7.58 4.66 1.34
N ALA A 123 -8.89 4.92 1.30
CA ALA A 123 -9.74 4.54 0.19
C ALA A 123 -9.34 5.24 -1.12
N PHE A 124 -8.93 6.50 -1.04
CA PHE A 124 -8.43 7.29 -2.16
C PHE A 124 -7.04 6.82 -2.61
N ALA A 125 -6.12 6.66 -1.67
CA ALA A 125 -4.71 6.35 -1.93
C ALA A 125 -4.48 4.96 -2.55
N LEU A 126 -5.47 4.05 -2.49
CA LEU A 126 -5.45 2.75 -3.17
C LEU A 126 -5.30 2.85 -4.69
N CYS A 127 -5.82 3.91 -5.33
CA CYS A 127 -5.65 4.14 -6.76
C CYS A 127 -4.18 4.31 -7.13
N HIS A 128 -3.51 5.19 -6.40
CA HIS A 128 -2.10 5.48 -6.56
C HIS A 128 -1.22 4.26 -6.27
N LEU A 129 -1.48 3.54 -5.18
CA LEU A 129 -0.73 2.34 -4.78
C LEU A 129 -0.67 1.30 -5.90
N LEU A 130 -1.81 1.02 -6.55
CA LEU A 130 -1.87 0.03 -7.63
C LEU A 130 -1.16 0.53 -8.90
N THR A 131 -1.28 1.81 -9.20
CA THR A 131 -0.60 2.43 -10.35
C THR A 131 0.92 2.35 -10.19
N GLN A 132 1.47 2.68 -9.02
CA GLN A 132 2.91 2.53 -8.72
C GLN A 132 3.37 1.08 -8.89
N GLY A 133 2.64 0.12 -8.31
CA GLY A 133 2.98 -1.30 -8.47
C GLY A 133 2.96 -1.76 -9.92
N GLN A 134 2.05 -1.24 -10.75
CA GLN A 134 2.00 -1.55 -12.17
C GLN A 134 3.16 -0.92 -12.95
N ILE A 135 3.50 0.34 -12.68
CA ILE A 135 4.68 0.99 -13.27
C ILE A 135 5.92 0.14 -13.00
N TYR A 136 6.14 -0.26 -11.74
CA TYR A 136 7.25 -1.13 -11.36
C TYR A 136 7.26 -2.45 -12.15
N ALA A 137 6.12 -3.12 -12.29
CA ALA A 137 6.03 -4.37 -13.04
C ALA A 137 6.34 -4.20 -14.53
N LEU A 138 5.86 -3.10 -15.14
CA LEU A 138 6.11 -2.81 -16.56
C LEU A 138 7.56 -2.42 -16.81
N GLN A 139 8.20 -1.64 -15.93
CA GLN A 139 9.64 -1.33 -16.03
C GLN A 139 10.49 -2.60 -16.03
N LYS A 140 10.12 -3.63 -15.29
CA LYS A 140 10.89 -4.88 -15.17
C LYS A 140 10.64 -5.87 -16.31
N ALA A 141 9.46 -5.88 -16.92
CA ALA A 141 9.04 -7.01 -17.76
C ALA A 141 8.42 -6.64 -19.12
N ALA A 142 7.97 -5.41 -19.30
CA ALA A 142 7.40 -4.97 -20.58
C ALA A 142 8.48 -4.71 -21.63
N SER A 143 8.13 -4.83 -22.93
CA SER A 143 9.04 -4.45 -24.00
C SER A 143 9.29 -2.94 -23.99
N PRO A 144 10.42 -2.46 -24.59
CA PRO A 144 10.70 -1.01 -24.67
C PRO A 144 9.55 -0.23 -25.31
N GLU A 145 8.88 -0.80 -26.32
CA GLU A 145 7.74 -0.17 -27.00
C GLU A 145 6.54 -0.06 -26.05
N GLN A 146 6.24 -1.12 -25.27
CA GLN A 146 5.19 -1.09 -24.26
C GLN A 146 5.49 -0.11 -23.15
N GLN A 147 6.73 -0.07 -22.68
CA GLN A 147 7.17 0.88 -21.65
C GLN A 147 6.98 2.32 -22.13
N ALA A 148 7.42 2.64 -23.35
CA ALA A 148 7.30 3.99 -23.92
C ALA A 148 5.84 4.45 -24.09
N VAL A 149 4.91 3.52 -24.35
CA VAL A 149 3.48 3.84 -24.52
C VAL A 149 2.74 3.96 -23.19
N PHE A 150 2.98 3.04 -22.25
CA PHE A 150 2.11 2.91 -21.09
C PHE A 150 2.67 3.56 -19.81
N ILE A 151 3.99 3.64 -19.63
CA ILE A 151 4.56 4.14 -18.37
C ILE A 151 4.45 5.67 -18.26
N PRO A 152 4.88 6.50 -19.23
CA PRO A 152 4.86 7.94 -19.06
C PRO A 152 3.50 8.53 -18.70
N PRO A 153 2.36 8.15 -19.35
CA PRO A 153 1.05 8.67 -18.96
C PRO A 153 0.61 8.26 -17.53
N MET A 154 1.09 7.11 -17.01
CA MET A 154 0.82 6.72 -15.62
C MET A 154 1.70 7.52 -14.65
N VAL A 155 2.95 7.79 -14.99
CA VAL A 155 3.86 8.65 -14.22
C VAL A 155 3.30 10.08 -14.13
N GLU A 156 2.76 10.61 -15.23
CA GLU A 156 2.10 11.93 -15.28
C GLU A 156 0.75 11.95 -14.54
N GLY A 157 0.21 10.81 -14.14
CA GLY A 157 -1.11 10.69 -13.50
C GLY A 157 -2.29 10.84 -14.47
N ARG A 158 -2.08 10.91 -15.78
CA ARG A 158 -3.17 10.92 -16.77
C ARG A 158 -3.87 9.58 -16.88
N TRP A 159 -3.15 8.49 -16.68
CA TRP A 159 -3.66 7.13 -16.67
C TRP A 159 -3.40 6.47 -15.33
N THR A 160 -4.20 5.46 -15.01
CA THR A 160 -4.05 4.65 -13.79
C THR A 160 -3.85 3.18 -14.12
N GLY A 161 -3.29 2.46 -13.17
CA GLY A 161 -3.04 1.04 -13.28
C GLY A 161 -3.86 0.18 -12.33
N THR A 162 -4.18 -1.04 -12.73
CA THR A 162 -4.88 -2.01 -11.89
C THR A 162 -4.31 -3.41 -12.02
N MET A 163 -4.47 -4.22 -10.99
CA MET A 163 -4.04 -5.61 -10.92
C MET A 163 -5.26 -6.55 -10.96
N ASN A 164 -5.35 -7.41 -11.99
CA ASN A 164 -6.52 -8.25 -12.28
C ASN A 164 -6.17 -9.73 -12.22
N LEU A 165 -6.16 -10.30 -11.01
CA LEU A 165 -5.83 -11.71 -10.74
C LEU A 165 -7.08 -12.53 -10.47
N THR A 166 -7.84 -12.11 -9.46
CA THR A 166 -8.88 -12.88 -8.78
C THR A 166 -10.11 -13.11 -9.66
N GLU A 167 -10.59 -14.34 -9.65
CA GLU A 167 -11.85 -14.77 -10.28
C GLU A 167 -12.77 -15.40 -9.21
N PRO A 168 -14.08 -15.56 -9.47
CA PRO A 168 -15.01 -16.12 -8.50
C PRO A 168 -14.57 -17.46 -7.88
N GLN A 169 -13.86 -18.29 -8.63
CA GLN A 169 -13.35 -19.60 -8.21
C GLN A 169 -11.86 -19.60 -7.87
N ALA A 170 -11.15 -18.49 -8.06
CA ALA A 170 -9.70 -18.41 -7.96
C ALA A 170 -9.26 -17.14 -7.21
N GLY A 171 -9.15 -17.23 -5.89
CA GLY A 171 -8.60 -16.18 -5.03
C GLY A 171 -7.15 -16.50 -4.66
N THR A 172 -6.94 -17.22 -3.55
CA THR A 172 -5.61 -17.67 -3.13
C THR A 172 -5.01 -18.70 -4.09
N ASP A 173 -5.83 -19.61 -4.64
CA ASP A 173 -5.41 -20.57 -5.63
C ASP A 173 -5.58 -20.01 -7.05
N LEU A 174 -4.55 -19.34 -7.55
CA LEU A 174 -4.53 -18.80 -8.91
C LEU A 174 -4.41 -19.89 -10.00
N ALA A 175 -4.08 -21.14 -9.64
CA ALA A 175 -4.09 -22.26 -10.60
C ALA A 175 -5.46 -22.48 -11.21
N ALA A 176 -6.52 -22.06 -10.52
CA ALA A 176 -7.92 -22.21 -10.94
C ALA A 176 -8.46 -21.10 -11.85
N ILE A 177 -7.66 -20.10 -12.26
CA ILE A 177 -8.13 -19.05 -13.18
C ILE A 177 -8.57 -19.61 -14.52
N ARG A 178 -9.63 -19.03 -15.10
CA ARG A 178 -10.28 -19.44 -16.33
C ARG A 178 -10.30 -18.39 -17.42
N THR A 179 -9.93 -17.14 -17.13
CA THR A 179 -9.79 -16.08 -18.13
C THR A 179 -8.85 -16.56 -19.24
N LYS A 180 -9.29 -16.42 -20.50
CA LYS A 180 -8.60 -16.92 -21.69
C LYS A 180 -7.98 -15.76 -22.47
N ALA A 181 -6.85 -16.03 -23.10
CA ALA A 181 -6.20 -15.15 -24.05
C ALA A 181 -5.94 -15.93 -25.33
N VAL A 182 -6.63 -15.59 -26.39
CA VAL A 182 -6.48 -16.22 -27.72
C VAL A 182 -5.70 -15.27 -28.62
N ARG A 183 -4.58 -15.74 -29.16
CA ARG A 183 -3.73 -14.92 -30.02
C ARG A 183 -4.42 -14.61 -31.34
N GLU A 184 -4.36 -13.33 -31.76
CA GLU A 184 -4.83 -12.80 -33.01
C GLU A 184 -3.79 -11.81 -33.54
N ASP A 185 -2.99 -12.23 -34.50
CA ASP A 185 -1.86 -11.46 -35.08
C ASP A 185 -0.89 -10.92 -34.00
N ASP A 186 -0.88 -9.63 -33.77
CA ASP A 186 0.02 -8.90 -32.86
C ASP A 186 -0.54 -8.68 -31.45
N HIS A 187 -1.79 -9.10 -31.21
CA HIS A 187 -2.46 -8.95 -29.91
C HIS A 187 -3.17 -10.25 -29.50
N TYR A 188 -3.89 -10.19 -28.37
CA TYR A 188 -4.70 -11.29 -27.86
C TYR A 188 -6.12 -10.83 -27.61
N ARG A 189 -7.09 -11.74 -27.83
CA ARG A 189 -8.48 -11.58 -27.43
C ARG A 189 -8.65 -12.17 -26.03
N ILE A 190 -8.89 -11.29 -25.07
CA ILE A 190 -9.09 -11.68 -23.67
C ILE A 190 -10.58 -11.86 -23.41
N THR A 191 -10.96 -13.00 -22.81
CA THR A 191 -12.35 -13.32 -22.44
C THR A 191 -12.40 -13.91 -21.04
N GLY A 192 -13.24 -13.35 -20.17
CA GLY A 192 -13.42 -13.84 -18.81
C GLY A 192 -13.95 -12.79 -17.85
N GLN A 193 -13.91 -13.09 -16.56
CA GLN A 193 -14.39 -12.19 -15.52
C GLN A 193 -13.36 -12.11 -14.40
N LYS A 194 -13.12 -10.90 -13.91
CA LYS A 194 -12.29 -10.62 -12.74
C LYS A 194 -13.12 -9.95 -11.66
N ILE A 195 -12.86 -10.31 -10.39
CA ILE A 195 -13.58 -9.77 -9.24
C ILE A 195 -12.62 -9.11 -8.25
N TYR A 196 -13.17 -8.24 -7.41
CA TYR A 196 -12.42 -7.48 -6.40
C TYR A 196 -11.35 -6.56 -6.98
N ILE A 197 -11.59 -6.02 -8.17
CA ILE A 197 -10.63 -5.14 -8.85
C ILE A 197 -10.73 -3.72 -8.29
N THR A 198 -9.75 -3.37 -7.49
CA THR A 198 -9.60 -2.03 -6.92
C THR A 198 -9.38 -1.02 -8.03
N TYR A 199 -10.21 0.03 -8.07
CA TYR A 199 -10.22 1.06 -9.12
C TYR A 199 -10.31 0.50 -10.55
N GLY A 200 -10.98 -0.65 -10.72
CA GLY A 200 -11.20 -1.26 -12.03
C GLY A 200 -12.03 -0.40 -13.00
N GLU A 201 -12.85 0.50 -12.50
CA GLU A 201 -13.55 1.54 -13.25
C GLU A 201 -13.69 2.78 -12.36
N HIS A 202 -13.40 3.98 -12.88
CA HIS A 202 -13.51 5.25 -12.18
C HIS A 202 -13.43 6.44 -13.15
N ASP A 203 -13.68 7.65 -12.63
CA ASP A 203 -13.75 8.92 -13.35
C ASP A 203 -12.59 9.89 -13.04
N MET A 204 -11.51 9.44 -12.39
CA MET A 204 -10.40 10.31 -11.96
C MET A 204 -9.31 10.47 -13.02
N ALA A 205 -9.23 9.58 -14.02
CA ALA A 205 -8.17 9.55 -15.02
C ALA A 205 -8.76 9.33 -16.44
N GLU A 206 -7.97 9.68 -17.45
CA GLU A 206 -8.36 9.56 -18.87
C GLU A 206 -8.47 8.10 -19.32
N ASN A 207 -7.57 7.24 -18.82
CA ASN A 207 -7.54 5.82 -19.14
C ASN A 207 -7.19 4.98 -17.91
N ILE A 208 -7.56 3.70 -17.96
CA ILE A 208 -7.20 2.69 -16.97
C ILE A 208 -6.51 1.55 -17.69
N VAL A 209 -5.31 1.21 -17.26
CA VAL A 209 -4.50 0.14 -17.82
C VAL A 209 -4.59 -1.08 -16.90
N HIS A 210 -5.24 -2.15 -17.35
CA HIS A 210 -5.40 -3.35 -16.53
C HIS A 210 -4.26 -4.33 -16.83
N LEU A 211 -3.54 -4.81 -15.78
CA LEU A 211 -2.68 -5.99 -15.88
C LEU A 211 -3.51 -7.24 -15.55
N VAL A 212 -3.78 -8.05 -16.57
CA VAL A 212 -4.73 -9.17 -16.50
C VAL A 212 -4.01 -10.50 -16.59
N LEU A 213 -4.20 -11.36 -15.60
CA LEU A 213 -3.76 -12.77 -15.67
C LEU A 213 -4.76 -13.59 -16.48
N ALA A 214 -4.25 -14.28 -17.49
CA ALA A 214 -5.06 -15.15 -18.37
C ALA A 214 -4.24 -16.37 -18.84
N ARG A 215 -4.93 -17.34 -19.47
CA ARG A 215 -4.32 -18.54 -20.04
C ARG A 215 -4.47 -18.54 -21.55
N THR A 216 -3.40 -18.87 -22.26
CA THR A 216 -3.46 -19.24 -23.68
C THR A 216 -4.03 -20.67 -23.84
N PRO A 217 -4.59 -21.04 -25.01
CA PRO A 217 -5.24 -22.34 -25.22
C PRO A 217 -4.34 -23.54 -24.90
N ASP A 218 -3.06 -23.46 -25.23
CA ASP A 218 -2.09 -24.55 -25.08
C ASP A 218 -1.24 -24.43 -23.82
N ALA A 219 -1.64 -23.56 -22.90
CA ALA A 219 -0.90 -23.32 -21.66
C ALA A 219 -0.86 -24.56 -20.76
N PRO A 220 0.26 -24.88 -20.12
CA PRO A 220 0.36 -25.95 -19.15
C PRO A 220 -0.61 -25.74 -17.98
N ALA A 221 -1.08 -26.83 -17.39
CA ALA A 221 -1.96 -26.78 -16.23
C ALA A 221 -1.26 -26.14 -14.99
N GLY A 222 -2.06 -25.61 -14.08
CA GLY A 222 -1.57 -25.03 -12.85
C GLY A 222 -1.02 -23.62 -13.04
N VAL A 223 -0.24 -23.14 -12.06
CA VAL A 223 0.29 -21.75 -12.03
C VAL A 223 1.30 -21.47 -13.15
N LYS A 224 1.96 -22.52 -13.66
CA LYS A 224 2.96 -22.40 -14.73
C LYS A 224 2.41 -22.05 -16.10
N GLY A 225 1.09 -22.10 -16.29
CA GLY A 225 0.44 -21.75 -17.56
C GLY A 225 -0.26 -20.39 -17.52
N ILE A 226 0.13 -19.51 -16.61
CA ILE A 226 -0.47 -18.18 -16.47
C ILE A 226 0.42 -17.16 -17.18
N SER A 227 -0.19 -16.37 -18.06
CA SER A 227 0.43 -15.23 -18.74
C SER A 227 -0.19 -13.93 -18.23
N VAL A 228 0.48 -12.80 -18.41
CA VAL A 228 -0.02 -11.47 -18.05
C VAL A 228 -0.12 -10.56 -19.27
N PHE A 229 -1.20 -9.79 -19.33
CA PHE A 229 -1.53 -8.95 -20.46
C PHE A 229 -1.86 -7.53 -20.02
N ILE A 230 -1.37 -6.53 -20.77
CA ILE A 230 -1.85 -5.15 -20.72
C ILE A 230 -3.18 -5.09 -21.46
N VAL A 231 -4.26 -4.69 -20.80
CA VAL A 231 -5.59 -4.51 -21.37
C VAL A 231 -6.07 -3.10 -21.03
N PRO A 232 -5.89 -2.10 -21.90
CA PRO A 232 -6.34 -0.75 -21.61
C PRO A 232 -7.85 -0.62 -21.73
N LYS A 233 -8.46 0.27 -20.93
CA LYS A 233 -9.89 0.61 -21.02
C LYS A 233 -10.24 1.27 -22.35
N PHE A 234 -9.40 2.18 -22.81
CA PHE A 234 -9.41 2.73 -24.16
C PHE A 234 -8.13 2.31 -24.88
N LEU A 235 -8.27 1.86 -26.13
CA LEU A 235 -7.12 1.52 -26.96
C LEU A 235 -6.23 2.75 -27.16
N VAL A 236 -4.97 2.51 -27.44
CA VAL A 236 -3.99 3.60 -27.65
C VAL A 236 -3.61 3.59 -29.12
N ASN A 237 -3.77 4.73 -29.80
CA ASN A 237 -3.36 4.92 -31.18
C ASN A 237 -1.84 5.06 -31.30
N GLU A 238 -1.30 4.93 -32.51
CA GLU A 238 0.14 5.07 -32.78
C GLU A 238 0.72 6.43 -32.33
N ASP A 239 -0.08 7.49 -32.31
CA ASP A 239 0.31 8.82 -31.87
C ASP A 239 0.17 9.03 -30.32
N GLY A 240 -0.19 7.99 -29.58
CA GLY A 240 -0.41 8.02 -28.14
C GLY A 240 -1.76 8.57 -27.70
N SER A 241 -2.64 8.98 -28.63
CA SER A 241 -4.00 9.41 -28.31
C SER A 241 -4.90 8.24 -27.96
N LEU A 242 -6.00 8.52 -27.24
CA LEU A 242 -6.99 7.50 -26.91
C LEU A 242 -7.82 7.15 -28.14
N GLY A 243 -7.92 5.86 -28.41
CA GLY A 243 -8.74 5.26 -29.46
C GLY A 243 -10.12 4.83 -28.97
N GLU A 244 -10.65 3.80 -29.58
CA GLU A 244 -11.96 3.23 -29.23
C GLU A 244 -11.94 2.58 -27.83
N ARG A 245 -13.13 2.53 -27.21
CA ARG A 245 -13.31 1.79 -25.96
C ARG A 245 -13.08 0.31 -26.19
N ASN A 246 -12.22 -0.29 -25.39
CA ASN A 246 -11.98 -1.73 -25.42
C ASN A 246 -13.17 -2.50 -24.81
N ASP A 247 -13.28 -3.79 -25.14
CA ASP A 247 -14.34 -4.68 -24.65
C ASP A 247 -14.12 -5.10 -23.20
N VAL A 248 -14.04 -4.08 -22.30
CA VAL A 248 -13.89 -4.22 -20.85
C VAL A 248 -14.99 -3.43 -20.16
N HIS A 249 -15.80 -4.11 -19.33
CA HIS A 249 -16.99 -3.52 -18.73
C HIS A 249 -17.04 -3.74 -17.21
N CYS A 250 -17.34 -2.67 -16.46
CA CYS A 250 -17.66 -2.79 -15.05
C CYS A 250 -19.11 -3.32 -14.89
N VAL A 251 -19.22 -4.57 -14.48
CA VAL A 251 -20.53 -5.24 -14.28
C VAL A 251 -21.19 -4.77 -12.98
N SER A 252 -20.40 -4.66 -11.91
CA SER A 252 -20.88 -4.25 -10.59
C SER A 252 -19.75 -3.72 -9.72
N LEU A 253 -20.13 -3.05 -8.63
CA LEU A 253 -19.22 -2.72 -7.52
C LEU A 253 -19.60 -3.52 -6.29
N GLU A 254 -18.59 -3.93 -5.51
CA GLU A 254 -18.78 -4.63 -4.25
C GLU A 254 -19.28 -3.68 -3.14
N LYS A 255 -20.28 -4.13 -2.38
CA LYS A 255 -20.72 -3.46 -1.15
C LYS A 255 -19.83 -3.95 -0.01
N LYS A 256 -18.98 -3.07 0.51
CA LYS A 256 -17.92 -3.42 1.46
C LYS A 256 -18.18 -2.94 2.87
N LEU A 257 -17.52 -3.58 3.85
CA LEU A 257 -17.51 -3.16 5.25
C LEU A 257 -16.86 -1.79 5.43
N GLY A 258 -15.71 -1.57 4.81
CA GLY A 258 -14.90 -0.36 4.85
C GLY A 258 -14.36 0.02 3.48
N ILE A 259 -13.48 1.03 3.43
CA ILE A 259 -12.90 1.62 2.21
C ILE A 259 -13.96 1.86 1.13
N LYS A 260 -15.12 2.38 1.54
CA LYS A 260 -16.30 2.50 0.67
C LYS A 260 -16.07 3.47 -0.49
N GLY A 261 -15.20 4.47 -0.29
CA GLY A 261 -14.79 5.41 -1.34
C GLY A 261 -13.98 4.78 -2.47
N SER A 262 -13.30 3.65 -2.24
CA SER A 262 -12.57 2.92 -3.26
C SER A 262 -13.51 2.04 -4.07
N PRO A 263 -13.71 2.27 -5.38
CA PRO A 263 -14.50 1.37 -6.21
C PRO A 263 -13.79 0.02 -6.35
N THR A 264 -14.48 -1.04 -5.97
CA THR A 264 -14.00 -2.41 -6.07
C THR A 264 -14.88 -3.13 -7.08
N ALA A 265 -14.37 -3.27 -8.31
CA ALA A 265 -15.16 -3.66 -9.46
C ALA A 265 -15.17 -5.17 -9.71
N VAL A 266 -16.27 -5.64 -10.26
CA VAL A 266 -16.34 -6.85 -11.08
C VAL A 266 -16.21 -6.43 -12.53
N LEU A 267 -15.18 -6.92 -13.22
CA LEU A 267 -14.90 -6.60 -14.62
C LEU A 267 -15.18 -7.81 -15.52
N ALA A 268 -15.95 -7.60 -16.58
CA ALA A 268 -16.12 -8.54 -17.68
C ALA A 268 -15.24 -8.13 -18.85
N TYR A 269 -14.55 -9.10 -19.41
CA TYR A 269 -13.67 -8.97 -20.56
C TYR A 269 -14.25 -9.75 -21.73
N GLY A 270 -14.40 -9.13 -22.88
CA GLY A 270 -14.66 -9.81 -24.13
C GLY A 270 -16.09 -10.29 -24.33
N GLU A 271 -17.08 -9.55 -23.86
CA GLU A 271 -18.49 -9.87 -24.05
C GLU A 271 -18.98 -9.64 -25.53
N SER A 272 -18.25 -8.77 -26.26
CA SER A 272 -18.60 -8.35 -27.65
C SER A 272 -17.54 -8.75 -28.67
N GLY A 273 -16.79 -9.81 -28.45
CA GLY A 273 -15.81 -10.32 -29.43
C GLY A 273 -14.38 -10.49 -28.87
N GLY A 274 -14.14 -10.16 -27.63
CA GLY A 274 -12.84 -10.27 -26.97
C GLY A 274 -12.16 -8.93 -26.75
N ALA A 275 -11.75 -8.67 -25.52
CA ALA A 275 -10.97 -7.48 -25.19
C ALA A 275 -9.56 -7.58 -25.77
N ILE A 276 -9.07 -6.52 -26.39
CA ILE A 276 -7.71 -6.46 -26.94
C ILE A 276 -6.72 -6.38 -25.76
N GLY A 277 -5.76 -7.30 -25.76
CA GLY A 277 -4.70 -7.34 -24.76
C GLY A 277 -3.33 -7.61 -25.38
N TYR A 278 -2.29 -7.05 -24.77
CA TYR A 278 -0.91 -7.17 -25.24
C TYR A 278 -0.11 -7.99 -24.21
N LEU A 279 0.56 -9.05 -24.66
CA LEU A 279 1.36 -9.89 -23.80
C LEU A 279 2.52 -9.09 -23.19
N VAL A 280 2.73 -9.21 -21.89
CA VAL A 280 3.91 -8.67 -21.20
C VAL A 280 4.92 -9.79 -20.97
N GLY A 281 6.15 -9.60 -21.44
CA GLY A 281 7.19 -10.61 -21.38
C GLY A 281 6.85 -11.84 -22.24
N GLU A 282 6.99 -13.03 -21.66
CA GLU A 282 6.78 -14.32 -22.33
C GLU A 282 5.50 -15.00 -21.87
N GLU A 283 4.88 -15.79 -22.76
CA GLU A 283 3.78 -16.69 -22.36
C GLU A 283 4.20 -17.61 -21.21
N ASN A 284 3.28 -17.85 -20.30
CA ASN A 284 3.47 -18.73 -19.14
C ASN A 284 4.45 -18.20 -18.07
N LYS A 285 4.88 -16.95 -18.17
CA LYS A 285 5.70 -16.23 -17.18
C LYS A 285 4.93 -15.15 -16.39
N GLY A 286 3.63 -15.02 -16.64
CA GLY A 286 2.84 -13.93 -16.09
C GLY A 286 2.78 -13.89 -14.57
N LEU A 287 2.80 -15.04 -13.91
CA LEU A 287 2.79 -15.07 -12.43
C LEU A 287 4.13 -14.62 -11.84
N GLU A 288 5.24 -14.91 -12.50
CA GLU A 288 6.59 -14.46 -12.09
C GLU A 288 6.69 -12.93 -12.16
N ILE A 289 6.21 -12.34 -13.25
CA ILE A 289 6.11 -10.87 -13.44
C ILE A 289 5.19 -10.25 -12.36
N MET A 290 4.04 -10.86 -12.15
CA MET A 290 3.07 -10.38 -11.17
C MET A 290 3.57 -10.48 -9.72
N PHE A 291 4.48 -11.39 -9.39
CA PHE A 291 5.09 -11.48 -8.07
C PHE A 291 5.92 -10.22 -7.72
N GLY A 292 6.58 -9.61 -8.70
CA GLY A 292 7.27 -8.34 -8.49
C GLY A 292 6.29 -7.24 -8.04
N MET A 293 5.18 -7.07 -8.76
CA MET A 293 4.09 -6.15 -8.38
C MET A 293 3.47 -6.52 -7.01
N MET A 294 3.24 -7.81 -6.77
CA MET A 294 2.64 -8.27 -5.50
C MET A 294 3.54 -8.01 -4.29
N ASN A 295 4.86 -8.10 -4.41
CA ASN A 295 5.77 -7.78 -3.31
C ASN A 295 5.74 -6.29 -2.98
N HIS A 296 5.74 -5.43 -4.01
CA HIS A 296 5.51 -4.00 -3.83
C HIS A 296 4.15 -3.72 -3.16
N ALA A 297 3.07 -4.33 -3.67
CA ALA A 297 1.73 -4.19 -3.09
C ALA A 297 1.66 -4.72 -1.64
N ARG A 298 2.34 -5.82 -1.30
CA ARG A 298 2.40 -6.36 0.07
C ARG A 298 3.08 -5.39 1.04
N PHE A 299 4.21 -4.81 0.63
CA PHE A 299 4.87 -3.79 1.42
C PHE A 299 3.96 -2.58 1.64
N ALA A 300 3.35 -2.06 0.58
CA ALA A 300 2.42 -0.94 0.64
C ALA A 300 1.16 -1.23 1.49
N VAL A 301 0.65 -2.47 1.47
CA VAL A 301 -0.46 -2.90 2.38
C VAL A 301 0.01 -2.97 3.84
N GLY A 302 1.26 -3.32 4.10
CA GLY A 302 1.85 -3.16 5.42
C GLY A 302 1.78 -1.71 5.89
N LEU A 303 2.19 -0.76 5.04
CA LEU A 303 2.09 0.69 5.32
C LEU A 303 0.65 1.14 5.59
N GLN A 304 -0.36 0.54 4.95
CA GLN A 304 -1.77 0.84 5.25
C GLN A 304 -2.14 0.48 6.70
N GLY A 305 -1.59 -0.62 7.23
CA GLY A 305 -1.78 -0.99 8.64
C GLY A 305 -1.23 0.06 9.59
N LEU A 306 -0.03 0.58 9.31
CA LEU A 306 0.56 1.71 10.02
C LEU A 306 -0.30 2.97 9.88
N ALA A 307 -0.62 3.33 8.66
CA ALA A 307 -1.30 4.58 8.31
C ALA A 307 -2.71 4.71 8.95
N VAL A 308 -3.52 3.65 8.89
CA VAL A 308 -4.85 3.66 9.51
C VAL A 308 -4.76 3.69 11.05
N SER A 309 -3.72 3.09 11.62
CA SER A 309 -3.44 3.13 13.06
C SER A 309 -3.05 4.55 13.51
N GLU A 310 -2.17 5.20 12.78
CA GLU A 310 -1.77 6.60 13.01
C GLU A 310 -3.00 7.53 12.93
N ARG A 311 -3.81 7.39 11.90
CA ARG A 311 -5.03 8.19 11.73
C ARG A 311 -6.01 8.01 12.90
N ALA A 312 -6.24 6.77 13.30
CA ALA A 312 -7.13 6.45 14.43
C ALA A 312 -6.56 6.99 15.76
N TYR A 313 -5.25 6.89 15.97
CA TYR A 313 -4.57 7.42 17.15
C TYR A 313 -4.73 8.93 17.26
N GLN A 314 -4.46 9.68 16.19
CA GLN A 314 -4.62 11.13 16.18
C GLN A 314 -6.05 11.56 16.55
N GLN A 315 -7.05 10.88 16.00
CA GLN A 315 -8.44 11.18 16.32
C GLN A 315 -8.78 10.85 17.77
N ALA A 316 -8.28 9.70 18.29
CA ALA A 316 -8.48 9.30 19.67
C ALA A 316 -7.78 10.27 20.66
N LEU A 317 -6.55 10.68 20.34
CA LEU A 317 -5.78 11.64 21.13
C LEU A 317 -6.49 12.99 21.20
N TYR A 318 -6.95 13.50 20.07
CA TYR A 318 -7.70 14.76 20.02
C TYR A 318 -8.98 14.67 20.87
N TYR A 319 -9.76 13.58 20.70
CA TYR A 319 -10.98 13.37 21.49
C TYR A 319 -10.68 13.30 22.99
N ALA A 320 -9.61 12.63 23.38
CA ALA A 320 -9.21 12.51 24.77
C ALA A 320 -8.80 13.86 25.41
N HIS A 321 -8.25 14.78 24.62
CA HIS A 321 -7.94 16.15 25.07
C HIS A 321 -9.16 17.07 25.15
N ASP A 322 -10.21 16.79 24.39
CA ASP A 322 -11.42 17.63 24.35
C ASP A 322 -12.52 17.13 25.29
N ARG A 323 -12.71 15.82 25.37
CA ARG A 323 -13.80 15.18 26.13
C ARG A 323 -13.58 15.26 27.62
N LYS A 324 -14.62 15.70 28.34
CA LYS A 324 -14.70 15.71 29.80
C LYS A 324 -15.73 14.70 30.27
N GLN A 325 -15.34 13.77 31.13
CA GLN A 325 -16.25 12.77 31.71
C GLN A 325 -15.63 12.16 32.99
N GLY A 326 -16.38 12.25 34.06
CA GLY A 326 -15.90 11.84 35.37
C GLY A 326 -14.77 12.74 35.91
N THR A 327 -14.25 12.43 37.10
CA THR A 327 -13.09 13.11 37.69
C THR A 327 -11.91 12.17 37.65
N PRO A 328 -10.86 12.47 36.87
CA PRO A 328 -9.67 11.65 36.85
C PRO A 328 -8.98 11.59 38.23
N LEU A 329 -8.35 10.47 38.54
CA LEU A 329 -7.70 10.23 39.82
C LEU A 329 -6.63 11.31 40.11
N GLY A 330 -6.78 12.01 41.25
CA GLY A 330 -5.83 13.07 41.66
C GLY A 330 -5.97 14.37 40.90
N ARG A 331 -7.09 14.58 40.18
CA ARG A 331 -7.41 15.79 39.40
C ARG A 331 -8.66 16.48 39.92
N GLU A 332 -8.94 17.66 39.37
CA GLU A 332 -10.13 18.43 39.67
C GLU A 332 -11.30 18.04 38.76
N ASP A 333 -12.52 18.37 39.19
CA ASP A 333 -13.71 18.20 38.38
C ASP A 333 -13.62 19.01 37.07
N GLY A 334 -13.98 18.39 35.96
CA GLY A 334 -13.98 19.00 34.65
C GLY A 334 -12.66 18.88 33.86
N ASP A 335 -11.69 18.13 34.36
CA ASP A 335 -10.52 17.71 33.57
C ASP A 335 -10.93 16.76 32.45
N THR A 336 -10.10 16.70 31.42
CA THR A 336 -10.36 15.88 30.23
C THR A 336 -10.00 14.41 30.47
N ILE A 337 -10.60 13.52 29.65
CA ILE A 337 -10.47 12.07 29.85
C ILE A 337 -9.04 11.56 29.63
N ILE A 338 -8.17 12.31 28.99
CA ILE A 338 -6.76 11.92 28.81
C ILE A 338 -6.05 11.67 30.16
N HIS A 339 -6.52 12.29 31.23
CA HIS A 339 -5.97 12.13 32.57
C HIS A 339 -6.45 10.87 33.30
N HIS A 340 -7.41 10.13 32.74
CA HIS A 340 -7.77 8.82 33.29
C HIS A 340 -6.65 7.81 33.01
N PRO A 341 -6.15 7.07 34.00
CA PRO A 341 -5.02 6.14 33.80
C PRO A 341 -5.22 5.12 32.71
N ASP A 342 -6.45 4.61 32.52
CA ASP A 342 -6.73 3.63 31.46
C ASP A 342 -6.76 4.27 30.06
N VAL A 343 -7.28 5.47 29.92
CA VAL A 343 -7.21 6.23 28.66
C VAL A 343 -5.77 6.52 28.27
N LEU A 344 -4.96 6.96 29.24
CA LEU A 344 -3.54 7.22 29.03
C LEU A 344 -2.79 5.94 28.63
N ARG A 345 -3.10 4.80 29.28
CA ARG A 345 -2.53 3.49 28.93
C ARG A 345 -2.86 3.10 27.49
N LEU A 346 -4.13 3.25 27.06
CA LEU A 346 -4.56 2.95 25.67
C LEU A 346 -3.79 3.82 24.67
N LEU A 347 -3.73 5.12 24.89
CA LEU A 347 -3.02 6.06 24.01
C LEU A 347 -1.52 5.80 23.96
N ALA A 348 -0.88 5.49 25.10
CA ALA A 348 0.53 5.15 25.15
C ALA A 348 0.83 3.83 24.43
N THR A 349 -0.04 2.83 24.56
CA THR A 349 0.07 1.58 23.82
C THR A 349 -0.04 1.83 22.32
N MET A 350 -1.03 2.61 21.87
CA MET A 350 -1.19 2.96 20.47
C MET A 350 0.08 3.69 19.94
N LYS A 351 0.56 4.70 20.63
CA LYS A 351 1.74 5.47 20.21
C LYS A 351 2.99 4.60 20.12
N SER A 352 3.26 3.76 21.11
CA SER A 352 4.45 2.91 21.12
C SER A 352 4.42 1.86 19.99
N GLU A 353 3.26 1.23 19.74
CA GLU A 353 3.13 0.27 18.66
C GLU A 353 3.24 0.93 17.28
N ILE A 354 2.62 2.10 17.07
CA ILE A 354 2.73 2.87 15.83
C ILE A 354 4.19 3.27 15.57
N THR A 355 4.94 3.67 16.60
CA THR A 355 6.37 3.98 16.47
C THR A 355 7.17 2.76 16.03
N ALA A 356 6.91 1.59 16.62
CA ALA A 356 7.54 0.33 16.21
C ALA A 356 7.15 -0.09 14.79
N MET A 357 5.88 0.08 14.41
CA MET A 357 5.40 -0.19 13.05
C MET A 357 6.10 0.68 12.03
N ARG A 358 6.26 1.99 12.32
CA ARG A 358 6.96 2.94 11.43
C ARG A 358 8.44 2.61 11.31
N ALA A 359 9.11 2.25 12.41
CA ALA A 359 10.50 1.81 12.41
C ALA A 359 10.69 0.58 11.52
N LEU A 360 9.84 -0.43 11.66
CA LEU A 360 9.90 -1.65 10.82
C LEU A 360 9.60 -1.35 9.34
N ALA A 361 8.64 -0.47 9.06
CA ALA A 361 8.33 -0.05 7.69
C ALA A 361 9.51 0.71 7.05
N ALA A 362 10.16 1.59 7.81
CA ALA A 362 11.35 2.32 7.37
C ALA A 362 12.51 1.37 7.06
N LEU A 363 12.80 0.42 7.96
CA LEU A 363 13.81 -0.63 7.73
C LEU A 363 13.50 -1.45 6.47
N GLY A 364 12.21 -1.77 6.23
CA GLY A 364 11.77 -2.46 5.02
C GLY A 364 12.01 -1.65 3.75
N GLY A 365 11.70 -0.35 3.77
CA GLY A 365 11.97 0.57 2.65
C GLY A 365 13.46 0.69 2.36
N GLY A 366 14.30 0.90 3.37
CA GLY A 366 15.76 0.94 3.22
C GLY A 366 16.35 -0.39 2.72
N ALA A 367 15.83 -1.53 3.17
CA ALA A 367 16.25 -2.84 2.68
C ALA A 367 15.89 -3.04 1.19
N LEU A 368 14.75 -2.53 0.73
CA LEU A 368 14.37 -2.57 -0.69
C LEU A 368 15.29 -1.69 -1.55
N ASP A 369 15.67 -0.50 -1.05
CA ASP A 369 16.63 0.37 -1.72
C ASP A 369 18.00 -0.31 -1.86
N LEU A 370 18.52 -0.87 -0.76
CA LEU A 370 19.80 -1.59 -0.76
C LEU A 370 19.77 -2.82 -1.67
N ALA A 371 18.68 -3.58 -1.69
CA ALA A 371 18.51 -4.74 -2.57
C ALA A 371 18.47 -4.36 -4.06
N HIS A 372 18.01 -3.15 -4.38
CA HIS A 372 18.04 -2.65 -5.75
C HIS A 372 19.47 -2.33 -6.23
N ALA A 373 20.33 -1.85 -5.33
CA ALA A 373 21.71 -1.50 -5.61
C ALA A 373 22.66 -2.70 -5.49
N ASP A 374 22.39 -3.64 -4.58
CA ASP A 374 23.21 -4.80 -4.28
C ASP A 374 22.33 -6.07 -4.15
N PRO A 375 22.39 -6.99 -5.13
CA PRO A 375 21.64 -8.23 -5.11
C PRO A 375 21.86 -9.10 -3.85
N ASP A 376 23.00 -8.97 -3.18
CA ASP A 376 23.29 -9.72 -1.93
C ASP A 376 22.38 -9.26 -0.77
N GLN A 377 21.71 -8.10 -0.89
CA GLN A 377 20.73 -7.59 0.07
C GLN A 377 19.28 -8.06 -0.22
N GLU A 378 19.02 -8.73 -1.35
CA GLU A 378 17.68 -9.14 -1.77
C GLU A 378 16.99 -10.06 -0.74
N ASP A 379 17.74 -10.98 -0.15
CA ASP A 379 17.18 -11.93 0.82
C ASP A 379 16.69 -11.26 2.10
N ARG A 380 17.37 -10.20 2.57
CA ARG A 380 16.94 -9.39 3.72
C ARG A 380 15.62 -8.66 3.41
N ALA A 381 15.55 -7.96 2.29
CA ALA A 381 14.33 -7.28 1.86
C ALA A 381 13.17 -8.27 1.72
N ALA A 382 13.42 -9.40 1.06
CA ALA A 382 12.44 -10.46 0.86
C ALA A 382 11.92 -11.08 2.17
N LEU A 383 12.78 -11.19 3.21
CA LEU A 383 12.41 -11.67 4.55
C LEU A 383 11.49 -10.69 5.28
N LEU A 384 11.75 -9.38 5.19
CA LEU A 384 11.01 -8.35 5.91
C LEU A 384 9.59 -8.14 5.36
N ILE A 385 9.35 -8.29 4.05
CA ILE A 385 8.04 -8.03 3.42
C ILE A 385 6.89 -8.81 4.08
N PRO A 386 6.93 -10.15 4.25
CA PRO A 386 5.85 -10.89 4.90
C PRO A 386 5.69 -10.54 6.38
N ILE A 387 6.74 -10.15 7.08
CA ILE A 387 6.69 -9.67 8.46
C ILE A 387 5.95 -8.33 8.51
N ILE A 388 6.35 -7.37 7.68
CA ILE A 388 5.73 -6.05 7.58
C ILE A 388 4.24 -6.21 7.24
N LYS A 389 3.91 -6.91 6.14
CA LYS A 389 2.53 -7.10 5.74
C LYS A 389 1.72 -7.84 6.81
N GLY A 390 2.24 -8.92 7.37
CA GLY A 390 1.52 -9.74 8.34
C GLY A 390 1.32 -9.01 9.67
N TRP A 391 2.38 -8.49 10.26
CA TRP A 391 2.32 -7.92 11.60
C TRP A 391 1.62 -6.55 11.61
N LEU A 392 1.96 -5.61 10.72
CA LEU A 392 1.38 -4.27 10.74
C LEU A 392 -0.13 -4.31 10.51
N THR A 393 -0.59 -5.17 9.60
CA THR A 393 -2.02 -5.29 9.31
C THR A 393 -2.82 -5.94 10.44
N GLU A 394 -2.29 -6.96 11.11
CA GLU A 394 -2.94 -7.58 12.27
C GLU A 394 -2.98 -6.62 13.47
N ARG A 395 -1.88 -5.91 13.75
CA ARG A 395 -1.84 -4.93 14.84
C ARG A 395 -2.81 -3.78 14.64
N SER A 396 -3.02 -3.34 13.40
CA SER A 396 -3.95 -2.25 13.08
C SER A 396 -5.39 -2.51 13.55
N LEU A 397 -5.84 -3.76 13.58
CA LEU A 397 -7.17 -4.13 14.09
C LEU A 397 -7.30 -3.83 15.59
N GLY A 398 -6.26 -4.18 16.37
CA GLY A 398 -6.24 -3.89 17.81
C GLY A 398 -6.17 -2.40 18.10
N LEU A 399 -5.33 -1.67 17.36
CA LEU A 399 -5.10 -0.23 17.57
C LEU A 399 -6.34 0.60 17.18
N THR A 400 -6.96 0.31 16.05
CA THR A 400 -8.20 0.99 15.64
C THR A 400 -9.38 0.66 16.56
N SER A 401 -9.45 -0.56 17.12
CA SER A 401 -10.41 -0.93 18.16
C SER A 401 -10.17 -0.14 19.46
N GLN A 402 -8.92 0.04 19.87
CA GLN A 402 -8.58 0.86 21.04
C GLN A 402 -8.97 2.33 20.83
N ALA A 403 -8.82 2.86 19.62
CA ALA A 403 -9.26 4.21 19.28
C ALA A 403 -10.79 4.37 19.45
N VAL A 404 -11.57 3.38 19.03
CA VAL A 404 -13.03 3.33 19.30
C VAL A 404 -13.29 3.30 20.80
N GLN A 405 -12.53 2.50 21.56
CA GLN A 405 -12.66 2.39 23.01
C GLN A 405 -12.40 3.72 23.73
N VAL A 406 -11.40 4.49 23.31
CA VAL A 406 -11.11 5.84 23.87
C VAL A 406 -12.33 6.77 23.74
N HIS A 407 -13.10 6.65 22.65
CA HIS A 407 -14.31 7.46 22.44
C HIS A 407 -15.51 7.00 23.32
N GLY A 408 -15.42 5.85 23.99
CA GLY A 408 -16.52 5.29 24.77
C GLY A 408 -17.76 5.04 23.90
N GLY A 409 -18.96 5.33 24.41
CA GLY A 409 -20.20 5.13 23.65
C GLY A 409 -20.26 5.90 22.33
N MET A 410 -19.61 7.08 22.26
CA MET A 410 -19.51 7.85 21.02
C MET A 410 -18.67 7.15 19.96
N GLY A 411 -17.73 6.27 20.33
CA GLY A 411 -16.97 5.46 19.40
C GLY A 411 -17.81 4.47 18.60
N PHE A 412 -18.96 4.09 19.11
CA PHE A 412 -19.89 3.19 18.43
C PHE A 412 -20.88 3.92 17.49
N ILE A 413 -20.86 5.25 17.51
CA ILE A 413 -21.72 6.10 16.68
C ILE A 413 -20.96 6.48 15.41
N GLU A 414 -21.52 6.12 14.26
CA GLU A 414 -20.94 6.35 12.93
C GLU A 414 -20.59 7.83 12.68
N ASP A 415 -21.39 8.77 13.17
CA ASP A 415 -21.22 10.21 12.94
C ASP A 415 -19.90 10.76 13.50
N THR A 416 -19.29 10.09 14.47
CA THR A 416 -17.97 10.48 15.00
C THR A 416 -16.84 10.23 14.03
N GLY A 417 -17.00 9.33 13.08
CA GLY A 417 -16.02 8.92 12.08
C GLY A 417 -14.94 7.96 12.58
N ILE A 418 -14.80 7.75 13.90
CA ILE A 418 -13.75 6.86 14.44
C ILE A 418 -13.97 5.39 14.04
N ALA A 419 -15.22 4.95 13.96
CA ALA A 419 -15.59 3.59 13.56
C ALA A 419 -15.17 3.27 12.12
N GLN A 420 -15.06 4.27 11.26
CA GLN A 420 -14.55 4.13 9.89
C GLN A 420 -13.17 3.46 9.88
N HIS A 421 -12.24 3.92 10.71
CA HIS A 421 -10.86 3.40 10.72
C HIS A 421 -10.81 1.92 11.10
N TYR A 422 -11.66 1.48 12.03
CA TYR A 422 -11.78 0.07 12.40
C TYR A 422 -12.37 -0.77 11.25
N ARG A 423 -13.39 -0.26 10.55
CA ARG A 423 -13.97 -0.92 9.37
C ARG A 423 -12.98 -1.00 8.22
N ASP A 424 -12.25 0.08 7.97
CA ASP A 424 -11.26 0.16 6.90
C ASP A 424 -10.05 -0.76 7.18
N ALA A 425 -9.58 -0.84 8.42
CA ALA A 425 -8.49 -1.74 8.81
C ALA A 425 -8.80 -3.22 8.55
N ARG A 426 -10.07 -3.62 8.59
CA ARG A 426 -10.44 -5.04 8.57
C ARG A 426 -10.05 -5.78 7.29
N ILE A 427 -9.93 -5.10 6.16
CA ILE A 427 -9.52 -5.73 4.90
C ILE A 427 -8.02 -6.04 4.85
N LEU A 428 -7.19 -5.31 5.59
CA LEU A 428 -5.74 -5.33 5.46
C LEU A 428 -5.10 -6.72 5.69
N PRO A 429 -5.52 -7.51 6.70
CA PRO A 429 -5.00 -8.88 6.86
C PRO A 429 -5.62 -9.90 5.89
N ILE A 430 -6.53 -9.48 4.99
CA ILE A 430 -7.23 -10.38 4.07
C ILE A 430 -6.66 -10.31 2.66
N TYR A 431 -6.63 -9.11 2.04
CA TYR A 431 -6.22 -8.97 0.64
C TYR A 431 -4.69 -8.95 0.47
N GLU A 432 -4.21 -9.06 -0.77
CA GLU A 432 -2.78 -9.17 -1.13
C GLU A 432 -2.05 -10.33 -0.40
N GLY A 433 -2.77 -11.40 -0.18
CA GLY A 433 -2.36 -12.55 0.61
C GLY A 433 -2.72 -12.40 2.10
N THR A 434 -3.53 -13.34 2.59
CA THR A 434 -3.94 -13.34 4.01
C THR A 434 -2.74 -13.46 4.94
N THR A 435 -2.92 -13.16 6.23
CA THR A 435 -1.88 -13.34 7.26
C THR A 435 -1.29 -14.75 7.23
N ALA A 436 -2.11 -15.78 7.01
CA ALA A 436 -1.61 -17.16 6.87
C ALA A 436 -0.74 -17.35 5.62
N ILE A 437 -1.02 -16.67 4.52
CA ILE A 437 -0.18 -16.70 3.32
C ILE A 437 1.15 -16.00 3.59
N GLN A 438 1.17 -14.89 4.32
CA GLN A 438 2.41 -14.23 4.75
C GLN A 438 3.24 -15.15 5.66
N ALA A 439 2.61 -15.83 6.62
CA ALA A 439 3.28 -16.80 7.49
C ALA A 439 3.88 -17.96 6.69
N ASN A 440 3.14 -18.49 5.72
CA ASN A 440 3.64 -19.57 4.84
C ASN A 440 4.80 -19.07 3.96
N ASP A 441 4.73 -17.85 3.45
CA ASP A 441 5.81 -17.23 2.66
C ASP A 441 7.07 -17.08 3.51
N LEU A 442 6.94 -16.50 4.71
CA LEU A 442 8.03 -16.34 5.66
C LEU A 442 8.71 -17.68 6.00
N VAL A 443 7.93 -18.68 6.37
CA VAL A 443 8.48 -19.96 6.81
C VAL A 443 9.05 -20.76 5.65
N PHE A 444 8.24 -21.05 4.61
CA PHE A 444 8.63 -22.01 3.57
C PHE A 444 9.52 -21.42 2.49
N ARG A 445 9.35 -20.14 2.15
CA ARG A 445 10.06 -19.52 1.03
C ARG A 445 11.24 -18.66 1.47
N LYS A 446 11.12 -17.98 2.64
CA LYS A 446 12.14 -17.03 3.11
C LYS A 446 13.07 -17.60 4.19
N THR A 447 12.65 -18.70 4.88
CA THR A 447 13.45 -19.30 5.94
C THR A 447 13.91 -20.71 5.57
N ILE A 448 13.00 -21.64 5.22
CA ILE A 448 13.40 -23.03 4.95
C ILE A 448 14.22 -23.13 3.66
N ARG A 449 13.89 -22.36 2.63
CA ARG A 449 14.55 -22.44 1.32
C ARG A 449 16.03 -22.11 1.38
N ASP A 450 16.42 -21.12 2.18
CA ASP A 450 17.81 -20.70 2.40
C ASP A 450 18.47 -21.35 3.62
N LYS A 451 17.78 -22.39 4.21
CA LYS A 451 18.22 -23.10 5.41
C LYS A 451 18.35 -22.23 6.65
N GLY A 452 17.60 -21.16 6.71
CA GLY A 452 17.54 -20.21 7.82
C GLY A 452 18.64 -19.14 7.80
N ALA A 453 19.42 -19.01 6.73
CA ALA A 453 20.55 -18.09 6.70
C ALA A 453 20.12 -16.63 6.91
N SER A 454 19.13 -16.15 6.16
CA SER A 454 18.63 -14.76 6.27
C SER A 454 17.99 -14.49 7.64
N MET A 455 17.23 -15.45 8.17
CA MET A 455 16.63 -15.32 9.51
C MET A 455 17.71 -15.28 10.59
N THR A 456 18.71 -16.16 10.53
CA THR A 456 19.82 -16.19 11.48
C THR A 456 20.58 -14.87 11.44
N ALA A 457 20.89 -14.35 10.26
CA ALA A 457 21.58 -13.06 10.13
C ALA A 457 20.81 -11.91 10.79
N LEU A 458 19.46 -11.87 10.62
CA LEU A 458 18.61 -10.88 11.27
C LEU A 458 18.59 -11.04 12.79
N LEU A 459 18.51 -12.27 13.29
CA LEU A 459 18.53 -12.56 14.74
C LEU A 459 19.89 -12.22 15.37
N ASP A 460 21.00 -12.52 14.68
CA ASP A 460 22.35 -12.16 15.12
C ASP A 460 22.54 -10.63 15.19
N GLU A 461 22.01 -9.87 14.24
CA GLU A 461 21.98 -8.41 14.27
C GLU A 461 21.22 -7.91 15.50
N ILE A 462 20.01 -8.41 15.74
CA ILE A 462 19.21 -8.02 16.93
C ILE A 462 19.92 -8.39 18.23
N ALA A 463 20.55 -9.56 18.29
CA ALA A 463 21.33 -9.98 19.47
C ALA A 463 22.55 -9.08 19.69
N GLY A 464 23.21 -8.66 18.63
CA GLY A 464 24.33 -7.71 18.65
C GLY A 464 23.92 -6.35 19.25
N GLU A 465 22.82 -5.78 18.77
CA GLU A 465 22.25 -4.53 19.29
C GLU A 465 21.83 -4.67 20.75
N ALA A 466 21.13 -5.74 21.12
CA ALA A 466 20.76 -6.02 22.50
C ALA A 466 21.99 -6.09 23.43
N SER A 467 23.05 -6.77 22.97
CA SER A 467 24.31 -6.89 23.72
C SER A 467 25.00 -5.53 23.92
N ALA A 468 25.02 -4.67 22.90
CA ALA A 468 25.60 -3.33 22.96
C ALA A 468 24.88 -2.42 23.98
N LEU A 469 23.57 -2.65 24.18
CA LEU A 469 22.73 -1.90 25.11
C LEU A 469 22.67 -2.52 26.53
N THR A 470 23.27 -3.71 26.74
CA THR A 470 23.31 -4.35 28.05
C THR A 470 24.15 -3.52 28.98
N GLY A 471 23.59 -3.14 30.15
CA GLY A 471 24.28 -2.31 31.14
C GLY A 471 24.28 -0.80 30.84
N HIS A 472 23.43 -0.36 29.88
CA HIS A 472 23.20 1.06 29.64
C HIS A 472 22.75 1.78 30.94
N ASP A 473 23.20 3.02 31.16
CA ASP A 473 22.91 3.79 32.37
C ASP A 473 21.41 4.08 32.56
N ASP A 474 20.68 4.23 31.45
CA ASP A 474 19.21 4.35 31.48
C ASP A 474 18.57 2.97 31.73
N ALA A 475 17.85 2.86 32.84
CA ALA A 475 17.19 1.63 33.25
C ALA A 475 16.07 1.15 32.27
N VAL A 476 15.50 2.04 31.48
CA VAL A 476 14.51 1.69 30.46
C VAL A 476 15.20 1.00 29.27
N VAL A 477 16.30 1.57 28.81
CA VAL A 477 17.14 1.02 27.74
C VAL A 477 17.69 -0.35 28.14
N ALA A 478 18.25 -0.47 29.36
CA ALA A 478 18.78 -1.75 29.87
C ALA A 478 17.70 -2.85 29.94
N ARG A 479 16.47 -2.50 30.36
CA ARG A 479 15.34 -3.48 30.36
C ARG A 479 14.89 -3.85 28.95
N ALA A 480 14.88 -2.90 28.00
CA ALA A 480 14.57 -3.19 26.61
C ALA A 480 15.61 -4.15 26.02
N ALA A 481 16.90 -3.92 26.25
CA ALA A 481 17.99 -4.81 25.83
C ALA A 481 17.82 -6.23 26.39
N ALA A 482 17.50 -6.38 27.68
CA ALA A 482 17.23 -7.69 28.29
C ALA A 482 16.04 -8.41 27.61
N ALA A 483 14.94 -7.68 27.36
CA ALA A 483 13.77 -8.25 26.67
C ALA A 483 14.08 -8.66 25.20
N MET A 484 14.94 -7.91 24.51
CA MET A 484 15.42 -8.28 23.17
C MET A 484 16.28 -9.54 23.23
N THR A 485 17.19 -9.66 24.19
CA THR A 485 18.02 -10.86 24.39
C THR A 485 17.15 -12.10 24.64
N ASP A 486 16.14 -11.98 25.50
CA ASP A 486 15.21 -13.08 25.80
C ASP A 486 14.36 -13.47 24.58
N ALA A 487 14.08 -12.54 23.68
CA ALA A 487 13.25 -12.79 22.48
C ALA A 487 14.00 -13.49 21.35
N VAL A 488 15.34 -13.39 21.28
CA VAL A 488 16.18 -14.00 20.22
C VAL A 488 16.92 -15.25 20.68
N GLY A 489 16.98 -15.55 22.00
CA GLY A 489 17.55 -16.77 22.58
C GLY A 489 16.52 -17.86 22.68
#